data_4c94669cca21039af20f0f22ceebdf3b
#
_entry.id   4c94669cca21039af20f0f22ceebdf3b
#
_cell.length_a   1.000
_cell.length_b   1.000
_cell.length_c   1.000
_cell.angle_alpha   90.00
_cell.angle_beta   90.00
_cell.angle_gamma   90.00
#
_symmetry.space_group_name_H-M   'P 1'
#
loop_
_entity.id
_entity.type
_entity.pdbx_description
1 polymer ?
#
loop_
_entity_poly.entity_id
_entity_poly.type
_entity_poly.pdbx_seq_one_letter_code
_entity_poly.pdbx_strand_id
1 'polypeptide(L)'
;MKHINIEQFSNGELTQQINREMEAVARNIADPNTEAKTARKITVTITMKPNEQRDFITTSITTKSALAPTLGAVTALGIRKDLKSGEIEVGEIGNQIPGQMSMEDMTAQQP
;
A
#
# COMPACT_ATOMS: atom_id res chain seq x y z
N MET A 1 -16.68 8.11 38.06
CA MET A 1 -16.14 8.87 36.92
C MET A 1 -17.17 8.89 35.80
N LYS A 2 -17.35 10.03 35.20
CA LYS A 2 -18.19 10.11 34.01
C LYS A 2 -17.38 9.62 32.82
N HIS A 3 -18.05 8.91 31.96
CA HIS A 3 -17.37 8.37 30.79
C HIS A 3 -17.45 9.34 29.61
N ILE A 4 -16.43 9.28 28.76
CA ILE A 4 -16.40 9.99 27.49
C ILE A 4 -17.24 9.19 26.50
N ASN A 5 -18.04 9.87 25.70
CA ASN A 5 -18.74 9.23 24.60
C ASN A 5 -17.75 9.04 23.44
N ILE A 6 -17.35 7.81 23.21
CA ILE A 6 -16.33 7.48 22.18
C ILE A 6 -16.82 7.85 20.80
N GLU A 7 -18.11 7.66 20.52
CA GLU A 7 -18.65 7.96 19.19
C GLU A 7 -18.55 9.44 18.84
N GLN A 8 -18.66 10.31 19.82
CA GLN A 8 -18.59 11.76 19.62
C GLN A 8 -17.23 12.33 19.96
N PHE A 9 -16.29 11.51 20.35
CA PHE A 9 -14.97 11.95 20.74
C PHE A 9 -14.31 12.71 19.61
N SER A 10 -13.80 13.91 19.92
CA SER A 10 -13.20 14.82 18.95
C SER A 10 -14.15 15.13 17.77
N ASN A 11 -15.42 15.43 18.10
CA ASN A 11 -16.48 15.71 17.11
C ASN A 11 -16.67 14.58 16.10
N GLY A 12 -16.52 13.34 16.56
CA GLY A 12 -16.68 12.17 15.69
C GLY A 12 -15.46 11.84 14.88
N GLU A 13 -14.34 12.53 15.07
CA GLU A 13 -13.14 12.28 14.29
C GLU A 13 -12.60 10.88 14.48
N LEU A 14 -12.65 10.36 15.71
CA LEU A 14 -12.20 9.00 15.98
C LEU A 14 -13.02 7.99 15.18
N THR A 15 -14.34 8.12 15.20
CA THR A 15 -15.23 7.24 14.44
C THR A 15 -14.99 7.36 12.95
N GLN A 16 -14.78 8.57 12.44
CA GLN A 16 -14.51 8.79 11.02
C GLN A 16 -13.21 8.14 10.60
N GLN A 17 -12.16 8.28 11.39
CA GLN A 17 -10.87 7.67 11.07
C GLN A 17 -10.96 6.16 11.06
N ILE A 18 -11.61 5.58 12.05
CA ILE A 18 -11.80 4.14 12.12
C ILE A 18 -12.59 3.64 10.91
N ASN A 19 -13.67 4.31 10.56
CA ASN A 19 -14.48 3.92 9.41
C ASN A 19 -13.70 4.00 8.11
N ARG A 20 -12.85 5.01 7.96
CA ARG A 20 -11.99 5.14 6.78
C ARG A 20 -11.04 3.95 6.65
N GLU A 21 -10.43 3.57 7.76
CA GLU A 21 -9.52 2.42 7.78
C GLU A 21 -10.28 1.10 7.55
N MET A 22 -11.48 0.97 8.09
CA MET A 22 -12.32 -0.20 7.85
C MET A 22 -12.66 -0.36 6.38
N GLU A 23 -12.96 0.74 5.70
CA GLU A 23 -13.19 0.68 4.26
C GLU A 23 -11.95 0.24 3.49
N ALA A 24 -10.79 0.78 3.85
CA ALA A 24 -9.54 0.41 3.20
C ALA A 24 -9.25 -1.08 3.38
N VAL A 25 -9.48 -1.59 4.59
CA VAL A 25 -9.30 -3.02 4.87
C VAL A 25 -10.29 -3.85 4.06
N ALA A 26 -11.55 -3.44 4.02
CA ALA A 26 -12.57 -4.19 3.29
C ALA A 26 -12.25 -4.26 1.79
N ARG A 27 -11.80 -3.16 1.21
CA ARG A 27 -11.38 -3.14 -0.20
C ARG A 27 -10.19 -4.05 -0.44
N ASN A 28 -9.23 -4.05 0.49
CA ASN A 28 -8.06 -4.90 0.39
C ASN A 28 -8.42 -6.38 0.48
N ILE A 29 -9.34 -6.73 1.37
CA ILE A 29 -9.82 -8.12 1.50
C ILE A 29 -10.52 -8.56 0.21
N ALA A 30 -11.29 -7.67 -0.39
CA ALA A 30 -12.02 -7.98 -1.61
C ALA A 30 -11.16 -8.00 -2.86
N ASP A 31 -9.93 -7.51 -2.77
CA ASP A 31 -9.03 -7.42 -3.92
C ASP A 31 -8.47 -8.81 -4.26
N PRO A 32 -8.81 -9.38 -5.43
CA PRO A 32 -8.32 -10.69 -5.81
C PRO A 32 -6.81 -10.74 -6.05
N ASN A 33 -6.15 -9.59 -6.14
CA ASN A 33 -4.71 -9.51 -6.31
C ASN A 33 -3.96 -9.53 -4.99
N THR A 34 -4.63 -9.83 -3.89
CA THR A 34 -4.02 -10.01 -2.58
C THR A 34 -4.28 -11.42 -2.09
N GLU A 35 -3.45 -11.90 -1.17
CA GLU A 35 -3.68 -13.19 -0.57
C GLU A 35 -4.86 -13.10 0.39
N ALA A 36 -5.86 -13.97 0.20
CA ALA A 36 -7.13 -13.87 0.92
C ALA A 36 -6.96 -14.05 2.42
N LYS A 37 -6.09 -14.95 2.83
CA LYS A 37 -5.97 -15.35 4.24
C LYS A 37 -5.03 -14.48 5.05
N THR A 38 -4.35 -13.52 4.42
CA THR A 38 -3.46 -12.62 5.14
C THR A 38 -4.27 -11.77 6.11
N ALA A 39 -3.85 -11.72 7.36
CA ALA A 39 -4.50 -10.89 8.36
C ALA A 39 -4.27 -9.41 8.04
N ARG A 40 -5.31 -8.61 8.19
CA ARG A 40 -5.23 -7.17 8.11
C ARG A 40 -5.43 -6.60 9.49
N LYS A 41 -4.82 -5.46 9.75
CA LYS A 41 -4.84 -4.86 11.08
C LYS A 41 -5.19 -3.38 11.00
N ILE A 42 -5.97 -2.91 11.97
CA ILE A 42 -6.19 -1.48 12.18
C ILE A 42 -5.62 -1.14 13.54
N THR A 43 -4.76 -0.14 13.58
CA THR A 43 -4.18 0.33 14.84
C THR A 43 -4.66 1.74 15.10
N VAL A 44 -5.22 1.95 16.27
CA VAL A 44 -5.66 3.27 16.72
C VAL A 44 -4.73 3.71 17.83
N THR A 45 -4.14 4.87 17.70
CA THR A 45 -3.26 5.43 18.72
C THR A 45 -3.86 6.74 19.23
N ILE A 46 -4.11 6.80 20.51
CA ILE A 46 -4.57 8.02 21.18
C ILE A 46 -3.44 8.45 22.10
N THR A 47 -2.87 9.61 21.83
CA THR A 47 -1.78 10.16 22.63
C THR A 47 -2.32 11.28 23.49
N MET A 48 -2.08 11.19 24.78
CA MET A 48 -2.61 12.12 25.76
C MET A 48 -1.46 12.76 26.53
N LYS A 49 -1.29 14.07 26.36
CA LYS A 49 -0.23 14.81 27.04
C LYS A 49 -0.83 15.76 28.06
N PRO A 50 -0.68 15.49 29.36
CA PRO A 50 -1.16 16.40 30.38
C PRO A 50 -0.23 17.60 30.56
N ASN A 51 -0.77 18.67 31.09
CA ASN A 51 0.05 19.79 31.54
C ASN A 51 0.59 19.52 32.96
N GLU A 52 1.41 20.44 33.48
CA GLU A 52 2.01 20.26 34.81
C GLU A 52 0.99 20.25 35.93
N GLN A 53 -0.09 20.98 35.78
CA GLN A 53 -1.15 21.07 36.79
C GLN A 53 -2.08 19.86 36.77
N ARG A 54 -1.97 19.02 35.74
CA ARG A 54 -2.78 17.78 35.59
C ARG A 54 -4.28 18.06 35.46
N ASP A 55 -4.64 19.21 34.91
CA ASP A 55 -6.03 19.60 34.72
C ASP A 55 -6.38 19.82 33.26
N PHE A 56 -5.42 19.63 32.34
CA PHE A 56 -5.65 19.78 30.92
C PHE A 56 -4.82 18.72 30.16
N ILE A 57 -5.46 18.09 29.19
CA ILE A 57 -4.81 17.03 28.40
C ILE A 57 -4.93 17.39 26.94
N THR A 58 -3.77 17.50 26.27
CA THR A 58 -3.74 17.61 24.81
C THR A 58 -3.80 16.20 24.24
N THR A 59 -4.80 15.94 23.42
CA THR A 59 -5.04 14.60 22.90
C THR A 59 -4.92 14.59 21.39
N SER A 60 -4.19 13.63 20.85
CA SER A 60 -4.10 13.40 19.41
C SER A 60 -4.53 11.98 19.09
N ILE A 61 -5.14 11.83 17.92
CA ILE A 61 -5.68 10.55 17.45
C ILE A 61 -5.06 10.26 16.09
N THR A 62 -4.48 9.08 15.94
CA THR A 62 -3.99 8.61 14.66
C THR A 62 -4.47 7.20 14.44
N THR A 63 -4.77 6.87 13.20
CA THR A 63 -5.14 5.51 12.81
C THR A 63 -4.29 5.09 11.63
N LYS A 64 -4.00 3.81 11.57
CA LYS A 64 -3.33 3.24 10.42
C LYS A 64 -3.81 1.82 10.21
N SER A 65 -3.73 1.36 8.99
CA SER A 65 -4.05 -0.02 8.67
C SER A 65 -2.83 -0.71 8.08
N ALA A 66 -2.69 -2.00 8.39
CA ALA A 66 -1.72 -2.86 7.74
C ALA A 66 -2.50 -3.77 6.81
N LEU A 67 -2.28 -3.60 5.53
CA LEU A 67 -3.01 -4.30 4.47
C LEU A 67 -2.16 -5.43 3.92
N ALA A 68 -2.81 -6.38 3.25
CA ALA A 68 -2.08 -7.40 2.52
C ALA A 68 -1.48 -6.78 1.28
N PRO A 69 -0.21 -7.08 0.97
CA PRO A 69 0.42 -6.53 -0.23
C PRO A 69 -0.21 -7.12 -1.48
N THR A 70 -0.15 -6.35 -2.56
CA THR A 70 -0.54 -6.85 -3.87
C THR A 70 0.39 -7.98 -4.27
N LEU A 71 -0.18 -9.04 -4.83
CA LEU A 71 0.63 -10.14 -5.32
C LEU A 71 1.57 -9.63 -6.39
N GLY A 72 2.82 -10.06 -6.31
CA GLY A 72 3.82 -9.62 -7.25
C GLY A 72 3.62 -10.21 -8.62
N ALA A 73 4.18 -9.55 -9.60
CA ALA A 73 4.25 -10.06 -10.95
C ALA A 73 5.70 -10.39 -11.26
N VAL A 74 5.90 -11.44 -12.04
CA VAL A 74 7.25 -11.82 -12.49
C VAL A 74 7.31 -11.60 -13.98
N THR A 75 8.34 -10.86 -14.41
CA THR A 75 8.57 -10.64 -15.81
C THR A 75 10.07 -10.74 -16.07
N ALA A 76 10.43 -10.93 -17.31
CA ALA A 76 11.82 -10.97 -17.72
C ALA A 76 12.12 -9.76 -18.59
N LEU A 77 13.21 -9.09 -18.27
CA LEU A 77 13.70 -7.97 -19.07
C LEU A 77 14.95 -8.41 -19.81
N GLY A 78 15.00 -8.08 -21.09
CA GLY A 78 16.22 -8.25 -21.86
C GLY A 78 17.01 -6.96 -21.85
N ILE A 79 18.32 -7.08 -21.76
CA ILE A 79 19.23 -5.94 -21.75
C ILE A 79 20.20 -6.10 -22.89
N ARG A 80 20.36 -5.03 -23.65
CA ARG A 80 21.31 -5.00 -24.77
C ARG A 80 22.02 -3.67 -24.79
N LYS A 81 23.31 -3.72 -25.08
CA LYS A 81 24.09 -2.51 -25.20
C LYS A 81 24.39 -2.24 -26.67
N ASP A 82 24.08 -1.01 -27.10
CA ASP A 82 24.46 -0.56 -28.44
C ASP A 82 25.95 -0.28 -28.44
N LEU A 83 26.67 -1.02 -29.25
CA LEU A 83 28.14 -0.90 -29.33
C LEU A 83 28.58 0.42 -29.92
N LYS A 84 27.74 1.06 -30.72
CA LYS A 84 28.10 2.33 -31.36
C LYS A 84 27.90 3.52 -30.44
N SER A 85 26.75 3.58 -29.80
CA SER A 85 26.40 4.71 -28.92
C SER A 85 26.76 4.48 -27.46
N GLY A 86 26.93 3.23 -27.08
CA GLY A 86 27.14 2.86 -25.69
C GLY A 86 25.87 2.86 -24.87
N GLU A 87 24.74 3.14 -25.47
CA GLU A 87 23.46 3.15 -24.75
C GLU A 87 23.01 1.74 -24.42
N ILE A 88 22.32 1.65 -23.28
CA ILE A 88 21.74 0.40 -22.84
C ILE A 88 20.26 0.40 -23.21
N GLU A 89 19.85 -0.62 -23.92
CA GLU A 89 18.44 -0.83 -24.26
C GLU A 89 17.86 -1.89 -23.34
N VAL A 90 16.68 -1.61 -22.80
CA VAL A 90 15.96 -2.53 -21.94
C VAL A 90 14.58 -2.72 -22.51
N GLY A 91 14.17 -3.96 -22.62
CA GLY A 91 12.85 -4.28 -23.09
C GLY A 91 12.30 -5.50 -22.39
N GLU A 92 11.00 -5.59 -22.33
CA GLU A 92 10.35 -6.73 -21.72
C GLU A 92 10.28 -7.89 -22.70
N ILE A 93 10.85 -9.02 -22.28
CA ILE A 93 10.76 -10.24 -23.09
C ILE A 93 9.33 -10.76 -23.09
N GLY A 94 8.64 -10.47 -22.01
CA GLY A 94 7.29 -10.95 -21.84
C GLY A 94 7.25 -12.37 -21.37
N ASN A 95 6.10 -12.77 -20.89
CA ASN A 95 5.86 -14.11 -20.41
C ASN A 95 4.92 -14.86 -21.34
N GLN A 96 4.93 -14.47 -22.60
CA GLN A 96 4.20 -15.21 -23.58
C GLN A 96 4.80 -16.61 -23.71
N ILE A 97 4.59 -17.22 -24.78
CA ILE A 97 5.05 -18.58 -24.98
C ILE A 97 6.57 -18.61 -24.89
N PRO A 98 7.14 -19.47 -24.06
CA PRO A 98 8.58 -19.53 -23.89
C PRO A 98 9.30 -19.70 -25.23
N GLY A 99 10.32 -18.90 -25.43
CA GLY A 99 11.14 -18.95 -26.60
C GLY A 99 10.63 -18.18 -27.80
N GLN A 100 9.47 -17.57 -27.71
CA GLN A 100 8.92 -16.82 -28.84
C GLN A 100 9.30 -15.36 -28.85
N MET A 101 9.59 -14.78 -27.68
CA MET A 101 10.05 -13.41 -27.64
C MET A 101 11.54 -13.40 -27.39
N SER A 102 12.29 -12.91 -28.33
CA SER A 102 13.71 -12.72 -28.16
C SER A 102 14.02 -11.25 -28.05
N MET A 103 15.25 -10.93 -27.66
CA MET A 103 15.72 -9.55 -27.69
C MET A 103 15.59 -8.93 -29.07
N GLU A 104 15.86 -9.70 -30.08
CA GLU A 104 15.74 -9.22 -31.44
C GLU A 104 14.31 -8.89 -31.81
N ASP A 105 13.37 -9.72 -31.40
CA ASP A 105 11.97 -9.47 -31.66
C ASP A 105 11.50 -8.18 -30.96
N MET A 106 11.94 -7.97 -29.75
CA MET A 106 11.61 -6.73 -29.03
C MET A 106 12.20 -5.51 -29.73
N THR A 107 13.43 -5.63 -30.19
CA THR A 107 14.10 -4.52 -30.88
C THR A 107 13.41 -4.21 -32.19
N ALA A 108 13.00 -5.25 -32.94
CA ALA A 108 12.31 -5.06 -34.19
C ALA A 108 10.94 -4.42 -34.04
N GLN A 109 10.31 -4.60 -32.90
CA GLN A 109 9.01 -3.99 -32.60
C GLN A 109 9.12 -2.53 -32.17
N GLN A 110 10.29 -2.08 -31.82
CA GLN A 110 10.51 -0.72 -31.42
C GLN A 110 10.72 0.17 -32.65
N PRO A 111 9.97 1.25 -32.77
CA PRO A 111 10.10 2.15 -33.90
C PRO A 111 11.44 2.87 -33.93
#